data_05e2b055445fff020b17e30940410220
#
_entry.id   05e2b055445fff020b17e30940410220
#
_cell.length_a   1.000
_cell.length_b   1.000
_cell.length_c   1.000
_cell.angle_alpha   90.00
_cell.angle_beta   90.00
_cell.angle_gamma   90.00
#
_symmetry.space_group_name_H-M   'P 1'
#
loop_
_entity.id
_entity.type
_entity.pdbx_description
1 polymer ?
#
loop_
_entity_poly.entity_id
_entity_poly.type
_entity_poly.pdbx_seq_one_letter_code
_entity_poly.pdbx_strand_id
1 'polypeptide(L)'
;RWEKPISYAFVGEITERQRNELDAHLADLTRLTNRAFYETDPETASLVAILAPDAFERAVDTYDDTYRRFFTNDDVMREMTAEMHEVAQCFGRIETDRRTGELEQAVVVIPTEVDRFLVRACIIEELTQVMGPVNDSDEIRPSIFNDSSGNLLLSDHDELILQILYDDRLQAGMTWEEAEPHVHEIVADLRN
;
A
#
# COMPACT_ATOMS: atom_id res chain seq x y z
N ARG A 1 7.33 -1.60 -8.56
CA ARG A 1 6.01 -1.03 -8.85
C ARG A 1 5.11 -2.03 -9.56
N TRP A 2 3.82 -1.78 -9.58
CA TRP A 2 2.86 -2.51 -10.40
C TRP A 2 3.01 -2.14 -11.88
N GLU A 3 3.07 -3.14 -12.75
CA GLU A 3 3.11 -2.92 -14.20
C GLU A 3 1.77 -3.28 -14.88
N LYS A 4 0.91 -4.01 -14.20
CA LYS A 4 -0.39 -4.46 -14.68
C LYS A 4 -1.53 -3.75 -13.92
N PRO A 5 -2.77 -3.77 -14.45
CA PRO A 5 -3.96 -3.39 -13.68
C PRO A 5 -4.05 -4.20 -12.38
N ILE A 6 -4.51 -3.57 -11.31
CA ILE A 6 -4.52 -4.14 -9.97
C ILE A 6 -5.93 -4.65 -9.66
N SER A 7 -6.08 -5.96 -9.51
CA SER A 7 -7.30 -6.54 -8.96
C SER A 7 -7.28 -6.40 -7.44
N TYR A 8 -8.38 -5.94 -6.86
CA TYR A 8 -8.45 -5.75 -5.41
C TYR A 8 -9.70 -6.38 -4.81
N ALA A 9 -9.62 -6.70 -3.52
CA ALA A 9 -10.75 -7.09 -2.71
C ALA A 9 -10.67 -6.50 -1.30
N PHE A 10 -11.82 -6.22 -0.71
CA PHE A 10 -11.94 -5.87 0.70
C PHE A 10 -12.51 -7.05 1.47
N VAL A 11 -11.95 -7.30 2.64
CA VAL A 11 -12.33 -8.40 3.51
C VAL A 11 -12.59 -7.85 4.91
N GLY A 12 -13.69 -8.28 5.53
CA GLY A 12 -14.09 -7.85 6.87
C GLY A 12 -15.38 -7.00 6.87
N GLU A 13 -15.64 -6.34 7.99
CA GLU A 13 -16.84 -5.53 8.17
C GLU A 13 -16.57 -4.06 7.75
N ILE A 14 -16.86 -3.75 6.50
CA ILE A 14 -16.64 -2.43 5.92
C ILE A 14 -17.91 -1.59 6.05
N THR A 15 -17.84 -0.48 6.75
CA THR A 15 -18.92 0.52 6.79
C THR A 15 -18.99 1.29 5.45
N GLU A 16 -20.16 1.83 5.11
CA GLU A 16 -20.34 2.67 3.92
C GLU A 16 -19.34 3.84 3.87
N ARG A 17 -19.03 4.41 5.00
CA ARG A 17 -18.04 5.49 5.10
C ARG A 17 -16.64 5.02 4.75
N GLN A 18 -16.20 3.90 5.33
CA GLN A 18 -14.88 3.33 5.05
C GLN A 18 -14.78 2.92 3.57
N ARG A 19 -15.86 2.35 3.03
CA ARG A 19 -15.94 2.05 1.60
C ARG A 19 -15.73 3.30 0.75
N ASN A 20 -16.41 4.40 1.06
CA ASN A 20 -16.25 5.65 0.34
C ASN A 20 -14.84 6.23 0.46
N GLU A 21 -14.19 6.10 1.62
CA GLU A 21 -12.80 6.53 1.84
C GLU A 21 -11.82 5.69 1.01
N LEU A 22 -12.03 4.38 0.95
CA LEU A 22 -11.25 3.45 0.13
C LEU A 22 -11.41 3.74 -1.38
N ASP A 23 -12.65 3.86 -1.84
CA ASP A 23 -12.96 4.11 -3.26
C ASP A 23 -12.39 5.47 -3.72
N ALA A 24 -12.46 6.49 -2.86
CA ALA A 24 -11.88 7.80 -3.14
C ALA A 24 -10.35 7.72 -3.25
N HIS A 25 -9.70 6.98 -2.34
CA HIS A 25 -8.25 6.85 -2.37
C HIS A 25 -7.76 6.00 -3.56
N LEU A 26 -8.47 4.92 -3.92
CA LEU A 26 -8.17 4.15 -5.13
C LEU A 26 -8.32 4.99 -6.42
N ALA A 27 -9.27 5.92 -6.44
CA ALA A 27 -9.40 6.87 -7.54
C ALA A 27 -8.21 7.84 -7.60
N ASP A 28 -7.73 8.32 -6.46
CA ASP A 28 -6.51 9.16 -6.39
C ASP A 28 -5.27 8.38 -6.83
N LEU A 29 -5.09 7.15 -6.36
CA LEU A 29 -4.00 6.28 -6.81
C LEU A 29 -4.07 6.03 -8.32
N THR A 30 -5.27 5.79 -8.88
CA THR A 30 -5.45 5.66 -10.33
C THR A 30 -4.99 6.91 -11.07
N ARG A 31 -5.38 8.09 -10.59
CA ARG A 31 -4.99 9.39 -11.16
C ARG A 31 -3.47 9.61 -11.14
N LEU A 32 -2.82 9.27 -10.02
CA LEU A 32 -1.39 9.51 -9.79
C LEU A 32 -0.49 8.53 -10.53
N THR A 33 -0.93 7.29 -10.66
CA THR A 33 -0.10 6.18 -11.16
C THR A 33 -0.47 5.70 -12.56
N ASN A 34 -1.61 6.16 -13.09
CA ASN A 34 -2.20 5.64 -14.32
C ASN A 34 -2.40 4.09 -14.29
N ARG A 35 -2.55 3.49 -13.09
CA ARG A 35 -2.88 2.07 -12.91
C ARG A 35 -4.35 1.92 -12.61
N ALA A 36 -5.03 1.09 -13.40
CA ALA A 36 -6.44 0.80 -13.19
C ALA A 36 -6.63 -0.19 -12.04
N PHE A 37 -7.62 0.10 -11.19
CA PHE A 37 -8.07 -0.82 -10.14
C PHE A 37 -9.42 -1.42 -10.54
N TYR A 38 -9.63 -2.70 -10.24
CA TYR A 38 -10.92 -3.37 -10.42
C TYR A 38 -11.16 -4.37 -9.30
N GLU A 39 -12.40 -4.40 -8.81
CA GLU A 39 -12.80 -5.29 -7.72
C GLU A 39 -12.99 -6.72 -8.21
N THR A 40 -12.59 -7.70 -7.41
CA THR A 40 -12.73 -9.14 -7.67
C THR A 40 -12.87 -9.90 -6.35
N ASP A 41 -12.96 -11.23 -6.43
CA ASP A 41 -13.00 -12.08 -5.24
C ASP A 41 -11.65 -12.08 -4.49
N PRO A 42 -11.65 -12.10 -3.14
CA PRO A 42 -10.44 -12.11 -2.32
C PRO A 42 -9.44 -13.21 -2.69
N GLU A 43 -9.94 -14.38 -3.11
CA GLU A 43 -9.10 -15.52 -3.50
C GLU A 43 -8.26 -15.26 -4.76
N THR A 44 -8.68 -14.32 -5.60
CA THR A 44 -8.03 -14.01 -6.89
C THR A 44 -7.45 -12.61 -6.97
N ALA A 45 -7.76 -11.75 -5.98
CA ALA A 45 -7.24 -10.38 -5.94
C ALA A 45 -5.73 -10.36 -5.81
N SER A 46 -5.08 -9.44 -6.52
CA SER A 46 -3.66 -9.15 -6.32
C SER A 46 -3.39 -8.23 -5.11
N LEU A 47 -4.38 -7.43 -4.72
CA LEU A 47 -4.36 -6.61 -3.51
C LEU A 47 -5.55 -6.97 -2.62
N VAL A 48 -5.30 -7.38 -1.40
CA VAL A 48 -6.34 -7.66 -0.40
C VAL A 48 -6.21 -6.68 0.76
N ALA A 49 -7.25 -5.89 1.01
CA ALA A 49 -7.33 -5.03 2.19
C ALA A 49 -8.27 -5.63 3.22
N ILE A 50 -7.75 -5.91 4.42
CA ILE A 50 -8.47 -6.49 5.55
C ILE A 50 -8.80 -5.39 6.53
N LEU A 51 -10.09 -5.11 6.68
CA LEU A 51 -10.61 -4.12 7.60
C LEU A 51 -11.54 -4.81 8.60
N ALA A 52 -11.11 -4.90 9.84
CA ALA A 52 -11.88 -5.51 10.91
C ALA A 52 -11.48 -4.95 12.28
N PRO A 53 -12.33 -5.04 13.32
CA PRO A 53 -11.96 -4.70 14.68
C PRO A 53 -10.70 -5.44 15.15
N ASP A 54 -10.64 -6.71 14.85
CA ASP A 54 -9.60 -7.67 15.16
C ASP A 54 -8.75 -8.02 13.92
N ALA A 55 -8.44 -7.00 13.08
CA ALA A 55 -7.83 -7.21 11.77
C ALA A 55 -6.53 -8.04 11.84
N PHE A 56 -5.70 -7.82 12.86
CA PHE A 56 -4.46 -8.57 13.05
C PHE A 56 -4.72 -10.04 13.38
N GLU A 57 -5.68 -10.33 14.28
CA GLU A 57 -6.05 -11.70 14.64
C GLU A 57 -6.73 -12.41 13.47
N ARG A 58 -7.66 -11.73 12.80
CA ARG A 58 -8.31 -12.24 11.59
C ARG A 58 -7.31 -12.48 10.47
N ALA A 59 -6.32 -11.64 10.38
CA ALA A 59 -5.22 -11.79 9.45
C ALA A 59 -4.56 -13.18 9.60
N VAL A 60 -4.40 -13.66 10.83
CA VAL A 60 -3.80 -14.97 11.12
C VAL A 60 -4.81 -16.12 11.01
N ASP A 61 -6.00 -15.96 11.59
CA ASP A 61 -6.90 -17.08 11.87
C ASP A 61 -7.99 -17.32 10.80
N THR A 62 -8.51 -16.26 10.18
CA THR A 62 -9.71 -16.37 9.33
C THR A 62 -9.37 -16.45 7.83
N TYR A 63 -8.22 -15.94 7.43
CA TYR A 63 -7.83 -15.84 6.03
C TYR A 63 -6.59 -16.66 5.69
N ASP A 64 -6.39 -17.76 6.40
CA ASP A 64 -5.27 -18.66 6.27
C ASP A 64 -4.98 -19.02 4.80
N ASP A 65 -5.99 -19.30 3.98
CA ASP A 65 -5.81 -19.61 2.56
C ASP A 65 -5.43 -18.38 1.71
N THR A 66 -5.99 -17.21 2.00
CA THR A 66 -5.65 -15.96 1.33
C THR A 66 -4.27 -15.48 1.75
N TYR A 67 -3.96 -15.59 3.03
CA TYR A 67 -2.67 -15.21 3.60
C TYR A 67 -1.52 -16.13 3.23
N ARG A 68 -1.75 -17.43 3.12
CA ARG A 68 -0.70 -18.39 2.69
C ARG A 68 -0.12 -18.07 1.32
N ARG A 69 -0.83 -17.33 0.51
CA ARG A 69 -0.28 -16.81 -0.76
C ARG A 69 0.77 -15.73 -0.53
N PHE A 70 0.62 -14.93 0.53
CA PHE A 70 1.52 -13.82 0.85
C PHE A 70 2.63 -14.20 1.83
N PHE A 71 2.48 -15.34 2.52
CA PHE A 71 3.39 -15.73 3.60
C PHE A 71 3.73 -17.22 3.49
N THR A 72 4.97 -17.49 3.26
CA THR A 72 5.47 -18.86 3.07
C THR A 72 5.72 -19.60 4.40
N ASN A 73 5.52 -18.96 5.55
CA ASN A 73 5.81 -19.55 6.86
C ASN A 73 4.87 -18.98 7.94
N ASP A 74 3.99 -19.84 8.47
CA ASP A 74 3.00 -19.53 9.53
C ASP A 74 3.65 -18.98 10.80
N ASP A 75 4.86 -19.44 11.16
CA ASP A 75 5.56 -19.00 12.37
C ASP A 75 6.05 -17.55 12.24
N VAL A 76 6.56 -17.17 11.06
CA VAL A 76 6.98 -15.78 10.76
C VAL A 76 5.79 -14.85 10.83
N MET A 77 4.62 -15.31 10.38
CA MET A 77 3.38 -14.52 10.46
C MET A 77 2.91 -14.26 11.85
N ARG A 78 2.91 -15.28 12.70
CA ARG A 78 2.49 -15.14 14.10
C ARG A 78 3.44 -14.24 14.88
N GLU A 79 4.74 -14.38 14.63
CA GLU A 79 5.77 -13.53 15.24
C GLU A 79 5.65 -12.08 14.78
N MET A 80 5.54 -11.83 13.47
CA MET A 80 5.31 -10.49 12.92
C MET A 80 4.00 -9.87 13.40
N THR A 81 2.90 -10.64 13.43
CA THR A 81 1.60 -10.13 13.87
C THR A 81 1.62 -9.78 15.35
N ALA A 82 2.28 -10.58 16.19
CA ALA A 82 2.45 -10.29 17.60
C ALA A 82 3.31 -9.04 17.85
N GLU A 83 4.42 -8.90 17.12
CA GLU A 83 5.28 -7.71 17.19
C GLU A 83 4.56 -6.46 16.67
N MET A 84 3.86 -6.57 15.55
CA MET A 84 3.14 -5.45 14.96
C MET A 84 1.92 -5.02 15.78
N HIS A 85 1.23 -5.94 16.44
CA HIS A 85 0.12 -5.60 17.34
C HIS A 85 0.56 -4.73 18.53
N GLU A 86 1.83 -4.80 18.92
CA GLU A 86 2.40 -3.97 19.99
C GLU A 86 2.92 -2.60 19.51
N VAL A 87 3.29 -2.47 18.22
CA VAL A 87 4.02 -1.29 17.71
C VAL A 87 3.38 -0.62 16.50
N ALA A 88 2.63 -1.32 15.68
CA ALA A 88 1.98 -0.78 14.49
C ALA A 88 0.46 -0.74 14.65
N GLN A 89 -0.13 0.32 14.12
CA GLN A 89 -1.59 0.48 14.13
C GLN A 89 -2.25 -0.12 12.89
N CYS A 90 -1.50 -0.24 11.82
CA CYS A 90 -1.84 -0.89 10.56
C CYS A 90 -0.55 -1.32 9.86
N PHE A 91 -0.64 -2.15 8.85
CA PHE A 91 0.53 -2.47 8.03
C PHE A 91 0.15 -2.90 6.62
N GLY A 92 1.08 -2.70 5.67
CA GLY A 92 1.05 -3.27 4.35
C GLY A 92 2.23 -4.20 4.09
N ARG A 93 2.01 -5.19 3.25
CA ARG A 93 3.06 -6.07 2.74
C ARG A 93 2.90 -6.30 1.26
N ILE A 94 4.04 -6.37 0.57
CA ILE A 94 4.10 -6.63 -0.86
C ILE A 94 4.91 -7.90 -1.15
N GLU A 95 4.57 -8.53 -2.28
CA GLU A 95 5.43 -9.54 -2.91
C GLU A 95 5.81 -9.09 -4.32
N THR A 96 7.05 -9.36 -4.70
CA THR A 96 7.62 -8.98 -5.99
C THR A 96 8.12 -10.20 -6.74
N ASP A 97 7.97 -10.21 -8.05
CA ASP A 97 8.73 -11.12 -8.90
C ASP A 97 10.21 -10.79 -8.76
N ARG A 98 10.99 -11.75 -8.24
CA ARG A 98 12.43 -11.58 -7.99
C ARG A 98 13.26 -11.35 -9.26
N ARG A 99 12.73 -11.71 -10.42
CA ARG A 99 13.40 -11.57 -11.70
C ARG A 99 13.15 -10.23 -12.36
N THR A 100 11.94 -9.69 -12.22
CA THR A 100 11.54 -8.45 -12.88
C THR A 100 11.44 -7.26 -11.92
N GLY A 101 11.32 -7.51 -10.61
CA GLY A 101 11.04 -6.46 -9.62
C GLY A 101 9.61 -5.92 -9.67
N GLU A 102 8.73 -6.53 -10.50
CA GLU A 102 7.31 -6.15 -10.54
C GLU A 102 6.61 -6.53 -9.23
N LEU A 103 5.73 -5.67 -8.75
CA LEU A 103 4.81 -6.01 -7.67
C LEU A 103 3.75 -6.97 -8.22
N GLU A 104 3.55 -8.09 -7.54
CA GLU A 104 2.59 -9.12 -7.96
C GLU A 104 1.42 -9.26 -6.99
N GLN A 105 1.70 -9.12 -5.69
CA GLN A 105 0.70 -9.27 -4.64
C GLN A 105 0.94 -8.26 -3.51
N ALA A 106 -0.15 -7.87 -2.86
CA ALA A 106 -0.11 -7.03 -1.67
C ALA A 106 -1.24 -7.37 -0.71
N VAL A 107 -0.98 -7.20 0.57
CA VAL A 107 -1.99 -7.25 1.63
C VAL A 107 -1.84 -6.02 2.51
N VAL A 108 -2.99 -5.48 2.93
CA VAL A 108 -3.08 -4.35 3.86
C VAL A 108 -3.98 -4.75 5.01
N VAL A 109 -3.56 -4.50 6.24
CA VAL A 109 -4.28 -4.85 7.47
C VAL A 109 -4.58 -3.59 8.27
N ILE A 110 -5.86 -3.30 8.46
CA ILE A 110 -6.35 -2.07 9.07
C ILE A 110 -7.36 -2.41 10.18
N PRO A 111 -7.00 -2.24 11.46
CA PRO A 111 -7.95 -2.33 12.57
C PRO A 111 -9.01 -1.22 12.48
N THR A 112 -10.28 -1.58 12.70
CA THR A 112 -11.40 -0.63 12.58
C THR A 112 -11.98 -0.14 13.92
N GLU A 113 -11.60 -0.74 15.04
CA GLU A 113 -11.98 -0.30 16.42
C GLU A 113 -11.01 0.73 17.01
N VAL A 114 -10.38 1.53 16.20
CA VAL A 114 -9.52 2.65 16.60
C VAL A 114 -10.18 3.98 16.22
N ASP A 115 -9.53 5.09 16.56
CA ASP A 115 -10.02 6.41 16.17
C ASP A 115 -10.23 6.49 14.64
N ARG A 116 -11.36 7.08 14.23
CA ARG A 116 -11.74 7.16 12.81
C ARG A 116 -10.74 7.89 11.91
N PHE A 117 -10.00 8.87 12.47
CA PHE A 117 -8.99 9.58 11.71
C PHE A 117 -7.78 8.69 11.48
N LEU A 118 -7.49 7.83 12.45
CA LEU A 118 -6.45 6.83 12.33
C LEU A 118 -6.81 5.76 11.30
N VAL A 119 -8.04 5.21 11.32
CA VAL A 119 -8.49 4.28 10.27
C VAL A 119 -8.30 4.90 8.87
N ARG A 120 -8.66 6.17 8.71
CA ARG A 120 -8.48 6.88 7.44
C ARG A 120 -7.00 7.06 7.08
N ALA A 121 -6.15 7.42 8.04
CA ALA A 121 -4.71 7.52 7.83
C ALA A 121 -4.14 6.18 7.36
N CYS A 122 -4.46 5.09 8.05
CA CYS A 122 -4.08 3.74 7.69
C CYS A 122 -4.53 3.35 6.26
N ILE A 123 -5.77 3.68 5.88
CA ILE A 123 -6.25 3.42 4.51
C ILE A 123 -5.36 4.12 3.48
N ILE A 124 -5.05 5.40 3.71
CA ILE A 124 -4.29 6.20 2.76
C ILE A 124 -2.82 5.75 2.73
N GLU A 125 -2.21 5.59 3.89
CA GLU A 125 -0.81 5.22 4.03
C GLU A 125 -0.52 3.84 3.45
N GLU A 126 -1.19 2.80 3.96
CA GLU A 126 -0.90 1.43 3.60
C GLU A 126 -1.21 1.13 2.13
N LEU A 127 -2.35 1.64 1.60
CA LEU A 127 -2.65 1.49 0.18
C LEU A 127 -1.66 2.25 -0.71
N THR A 128 -1.07 3.33 -0.22
CA THR A 128 -0.03 4.06 -0.95
C THR A 128 1.32 3.34 -0.88
N GLN A 129 1.70 2.82 0.29
CA GLN A 129 2.95 2.07 0.45
C GLN A 129 3.00 0.83 -0.42
N VAL A 130 1.89 0.09 -0.52
CA VAL A 130 1.83 -1.10 -1.40
C VAL A 130 1.84 -0.75 -2.90
N MET A 131 1.86 0.53 -3.27
CA MET A 131 2.16 0.97 -4.63
C MET A 131 3.67 1.01 -4.92
N GLY A 132 4.52 0.87 -3.91
CA GLY A 132 5.97 0.78 -4.08
C GLY A 132 6.84 1.59 -3.11
N PRO A 133 6.40 2.76 -2.58
CA PRO A 133 7.17 3.49 -1.57
C PRO A 133 7.00 2.86 -0.19
N VAL A 134 7.60 1.70 0.02
CA VAL A 134 7.40 0.81 1.17
C VAL A 134 8.15 1.19 2.45
N ASN A 135 8.97 2.23 2.40
CA ASN A 135 9.81 2.63 3.53
C ASN A 135 9.35 3.96 4.12
N ASP A 136 9.22 3.99 5.43
CA ASP A 136 9.02 5.23 6.18
C ASP A 136 10.32 6.00 6.33
N SER A 137 10.21 7.32 6.51
CA SER A 137 11.35 8.19 6.70
C SER A 137 11.00 9.39 7.59
N ASP A 138 11.68 9.51 8.72
CA ASP A 138 11.57 10.67 9.63
C ASP A 138 12.09 11.98 9.02
N GLU A 139 12.80 11.90 7.92
CA GLU A 139 13.43 13.08 7.27
C GLU A 139 12.49 13.79 6.30
N ILE A 140 11.46 13.11 5.79
CA ILE A 140 10.52 13.65 4.80
C ILE A 140 9.38 14.38 5.51
N ARG A 141 9.20 15.67 5.22
CA ARG A 141 8.12 16.49 5.80
C ARG A 141 7.62 17.56 4.82
N PRO A 142 6.29 17.74 4.65
CA PRO A 142 5.23 16.86 5.15
C PRO A 142 5.13 15.59 4.31
N SER A 143 4.83 14.44 4.93
CA SER A 143 4.66 13.16 4.23
C SER A 143 3.79 12.20 5.04
N ILE A 144 2.99 11.39 4.35
CA ILE A 144 2.26 10.27 4.94
C ILE A 144 3.23 9.15 5.36
N PHE A 145 4.41 9.06 4.71
CA PHE A 145 5.46 8.10 5.01
C PHE A 145 6.38 8.55 6.18
N ASN A 146 5.88 9.43 7.04
CA ASN A 146 6.58 9.90 8.22
C ASN A 146 5.65 9.88 9.42
N ASP A 147 5.72 8.82 10.21
CA ASP A 147 4.89 8.58 11.41
C ASP A 147 4.93 9.73 12.41
N SER A 148 6.04 10.46 12.45
CA SER A 148 6.21 11.60 13.33
C SER A 148 5.69 12.93 12.78
N SER A 149 5.19 12.97 11.53
CA SER A 149 4.71 14.19 10.87
C SER A 149 3.30 14.58 11.25
N GLY A 150 2.47 13.63 11.71
CA GLY A 150 1.05 13.82 11.99
C GLY A 150 0.20 14.06 10.72
N ASN A 151 0.73 13.78 9.54
CA ASN A 151 -0.04 13.82 8.29
C ASN A 151 -1.01 12.65 8.22
N LEU A 152 -2.24 12.94 7.84
CA LEU A 152 -3.31 11.94 7.67
C LEU A 152 -3.76 11.82 6.20
N LEU A 153 -3.09 12.51 5.28
CA LEU A 153 -3.42 12.57 3.85
C LEU A 153 -2.11 12.64 3.06
N LEU A 154 -2.17 12.26 1.79
CA LEU A 154 -1.05 12.50 0.88
C LEU A 154 -0.72 14.00 0.83
N SER A 155 0.54 14.32 0.96
CA SER A 155 1.08 15.64 0.67
C SER A 155 1.38 15.77 -0.83
N ASP A 156 1.59 17.00 -1.30
CA ASP A 156 2.06 17.24 -2.68
C ASP A 156 3.37 16.50 -2.98
N HIS A 157 4.19 16.30 -1.96
CA HIS A 157 5.43 15.53 -2.06
C HIS A 157 5.18 14.03 -2.27
N ASP A 158 4.21 13.45 -1.54
CA ASP A 158 3.85 12.05 -1.67
C ASP A 158 3.23 11.78 -3.05
N GLU A 159 2.37 12.67 -3.53
CA GLU A 159 1.82 12.60 -4.89
C GLU A 159 2.94 12.65 -5.95
N LEU A 160 3.94 13.51 -5.76
CA LEU A 160 5.08 13.62 -6.65
C LEU A 160 5.91 12.32 -6.68
N ILE A 161 6.14 11.69 -5.53
CA ILE A 161 6.83 10.39 -5.44
C ILE A 161 6.10 9.35 -6.30
N LEU A 162 4.78 9.25 -6.18
CA LEU A 162 3.98 8.31 -6.97
C LEU A 162 4.05 8.63 -8.47
N GLN A 163 3.92 9.90 -8.85
CA GLN A 163 4.00 10.32 -10.26
C GLN A 163 5.37 10.01 -10.87
N ILE A 164 6.45 10.22 -10.12
CA ILE A 164 7.80 9.85 -10.56
C ILE A 164 7.91 8.33 -10.70
N LEU A 165 7.53 7.57 -9.66
CA LEU A 165 7.65 6.12 -9.66
C LEU A 165 6.89 5.47 -10.80
N TYR A 166 5.75 6.05 -11.22
CA TYR A 166 4.88 5.50 -12.27
C TYR A 166 5.02 6.18 -13.63
N ASP A 167 5.98 7.09 -13.81
CA ASP A 167 6.30 7.63 -15.13
C ASP A 167 6.79 6.53 -16.09
N ASP A 168 6.41 6.62 -17.36
CA ASP A 168 6.69 5.59 -18.37
C ASP A 168 8.21 5.43 -18.67
N ARG A 169 9.03 6.40 -18.29
CA ARG A 169 10.50 6.35 -18.40
C ARG A 169 11.13 5.40 -17.38
N LEU A 170 10.44 5.11 -16.28
CA LEU A 170 10.89 4.14 -15.27
C LEU A 170 10.22 2.79 -15.48
N GLN A 171 10.88 1.73 -15.07
CA GLN A 171 10.37 0.35 -15.10
C GLN A 171 10.72 -0.39 -13.82
N ALA A 172 9.92 -1.39 -13.46
CA ALA A 172 10.28 -2.29 -12.37
C ALA A 172 11.63 -2.95 -12.62
N GLY A 173 12.44 -3.12 -11.55
CA GLY A 173 13.76 -3.73 -11.63
C GLY A 173 14.91 -2.83 -12.10
N MET A 174 14.65 -1.58 -12.50
CA MET A 174 15.72 -0.62 -12.77
C MET A 174 16.58 -0.40 -11.52
N THR A 175 17.90 -0.35 -11.71
CA THR A 175 18.82 0.11 -10.67
C THR A 175 18.73 1.64 -10.53
N TRP A 176 19.28 2.17 -9.43
CA TRP A 176 19.33 3.62 -9.25
C TRP A 176 20.12 4.31 -10.37
N GLU A 177 21.24 3.74 -10.78
CA GLU A 177 22.09 4.28 -11.85
C GLU A 177 21.36 4.37 -13.19
N GLU A 178 20.44 3.45 -13.46
CA GLU A 178 19.59 3.45 -14.66
C GLU A 178 18.44 4.46 -14.51
N ALA A 179 17.84 4.56 -13.33
CA ALA A 179 16.68 5.40 -13.07
C ALA A 179 17.01 6.89 -12.88
N GLU A 180 18.14 7.22 -12.24
CA GLU A 180 18.51 8.58 -11.83
C GLU A 180 18.42 9.63 -12.95
N PRO A 181 18.93 9.41 -14.17
CA PRO A 181 18.80 10.39 -15.26
C PRO A 181 17.33 10.68 -15.60
N HIS A 182 16.49 9.65 -15.63
CA HIS A 182 15.06 9.77 -15.91
C HIS A 182 14.33 10.52 -14.78
N VAL A 183 14.67 10.22 -13.53
CA VAL A 183 14.08 10.92 -12.36
C VAL A 183 14.33 12.43 -12.46
N HIS A 184 15.53 12.85 -12.81
CA HIS A 184 15.83 14.28 -12.99
C HIS A 184 15.01 14.94 -14.09
N GLU A 185 14.81 14.27 -15.23
CA GLU A 185 13.98 14.74 -16.32
C GLU A 185 12.50 14.82 -15.91
N ILE A 186 11.97 13.76 -15.25
CA ILE A 186 10.59 13.69 -14.76
C ILE A 186 10.30 14.84 -13.81
N VAL A 187 11.19 15.06 -12.81
CA VAL A 187 11.04 16.15 -11.85
C VAL A 187 11.04 17.51 -12.53
N ALA A 188 11.87 17.70 -13.56
CA ALA A 188 11.89 18.95 -14.32
C ALA A 188 10.58 19.17 -15.09
N ASP A 189 10.01 18.13 -15.68
CA ASP A 189 8.73 18.18 -16.41
C ASP A 189 7.54 18.46 -15.49
N LEU A 190 7.50 17.82 -14.30
CA LEU A 190 6.41 17.98 -13.33
C LEU A 190 6.39 19.35 -12.63
N ARG A 191 7.49 20.11 -12.68
CA ARG A 191 7.60 21.46 -12.11
C ARG A 191 7.25 22.59 -13.07
N ASN A 192 7.02 22.30 -14.35
CA ASN A 192 6.66 23.27 -15.38
C ASN A 192 5.15 23.28 -15.65
#